data_83c4da0d2e4dadb3f2ff7e3ca84a5b15
#
_entry.id   83c4da0d2e4dadb3f2ff7e3ca84a5b15
#
_cell.length_a   1.000
_cell.length_b   1.000
_cell.length_c   1.000
_cell.angle_alpha   90.00
_cell.angle_beta   90.00
_cell.angle_gamma   90.00
#
_symmetry.space_group_name_H-M   'P 1'
#
loop_
_entity.id
_entity.type
_entity.pdbx_description
1 polymer ?
#
loop_
_entity_poly.entity_id
_entity_poly.type
_entity_poly.pdbx_seq_one_letter_code
_entity_poly.pdbx_strand_id
1 'polypeptide(L)'
;YLKSAPIGTKFLFHDFNGNEQTYKQLIGVADCYFSFGHRLFNSESTAVKSINSFSLDRIFLETDDQPDKTIRDIYQQAAQLLNMKLTELETQLTRNFEGFCI
;
A
#
# COMPACT_ATOMS: atom_id res chain seq x y z
N TYR A 1 6.25 -16.83 11.57
CA TYR A 1 5.05 -17.03 10.74
C TYR A 1 5.37 -16.87 9.25
N LEU A 2 5.81 -15.68 8.84
CA LEU A 2 6.17 -15.48 7.43
C LEU A 2 7.38 -16.33 7.01
N LYS A 3 8.27 -16.61 7.93
CA LYS A 3 9.46 -17.40 7.66
C LYS A 3 9.17 -18.85 7.28
N SER A 4 7.98 -19.35 7.61
CA SER A 4 7.59 -20.71 7.27
C SER A 4 6.91 -20.82 5.92
N ALA A 5 6.67 -19.69 5.23
CA ALA A 5 6.02 -19.69 3.92
C ALA A 5 6.99 -20.23 2.85
N PRO A 6 6.45 -20.90 1.81
CA PRO A 6 7.27 -21.34 0.70
C PRO A 6 7.98 -20.18 0.00
N ILE A 7 9.14 -20.46 -0.56
CA ILE A 7 9.89 -19.48 -1.35
C ILE A 7 9.03 -19.05 -2.53
N GLY A 8 8.94 -17.74 -2.77
CA GLY A 8 8.16 -17.17 -3.86
C GLY A 8 6.73 -16.84 -3.50
N THR A 9 6.30 -17.16 -2.27
CA THR A 9 4.98 -16.76 -1.80
C THR A 9 4.93 -15.26 -1.62
N LYS A 10 3.88 -14.63 -2.16
CA LYS A 10 3.64 -13.20 -2.02
C LYS A 10 2.53 -12.96 -1.02
N PHE A 11 2.72 -11.93 -0.20
CA PHE A 11 1.77 -11.57 0.84
C PHE A 11 1.21 -10.17 0.54
N LEU A 12 -0.09 -10.02 0.70
CA LEU A 12 -0.74 -8.71 0.59
C LEU A 12 -1.40 -8.38 1.93
N PHE A 13 -0.97 -7.28 2.52
CA PHE A 13 -1.55 -6.81 3.77
C PHE A 13 -2.59 -5.74 3.47
N HIS A 14 -3.86 -6.07 3.73
CA HIS A 14 -4.98 -5.16 3.49
C HIS A 14 -5.10 -4.13 4.60
N ASP A 15 -5.48 -2.91 4.23
CA ASP A 15 -5.70 -1.81 5.17
C ASP A 15 -4.50 -1.62 6.10
N PHE A 16 -3.31 -1.62 5.51
CA PHE A 16 -2.08 -1.61 6.29
C PHE A 16 -1.95 -0.31 7.08
N ASN A 17 -1.62 -0.42 8.36
CA ASN A 17 -1.45 0.72 9.26
C ASN A 17 -0.20 0.57 10.13
N GLY A 18 0.79 -0.18 9.67
CA GLY A 18 2.05 -0.33 10.36
C GLY A 18 2.98 0.85 10.11
N ASN A 19 3.94 1.03 11.00
CA ASN A 19 4.93 2.10 10.84
C ASN A 19 6.07 1.65 9.93
N GLU A 20 7.01 2.58 9.68
CA GLU A 20 8.16 2.31 8.82
C GLU A 20 9.00 1.13 9.31
N GLN A 21 9.17 1.00 10.62
CA GLN A 21 9.95 -0.10 11.18
C GLN A 21 9.28 -1.45 10.91
N THR A 22 7.97 -1.54 11.09
CA THR A 22 7.21 -2.75 10.79
C THR A 22 7.32 -3.10 9.31
N TYR A 23 7.21 -2.11 8.43
CA TYR A 23 7.38 -2.29 7.00
C TYR A 23 8.75 -2.89 6.67
N LYS A 24 9.81 -2.32 7.22
CA LYS A 24 11.17 -2.80 6.97
C LYS A 24 11.37 -4.23 7.46
N GLN A 25 10.80 -4.57 8.59
CA GLN A 25 10.87 -5.94 9.12
C GLN A 25 10.17 -6.94 8.21
N LEU A 26 9.00 -6.57 7.69
CA LEU A 26 8.22 -7.45 6.83
C LEU A 26 8.89 -7.69 5.48
N ILE A 27 9.37 -6.64 4.83
CA ILE A 27 10.04 -6.80 3.53
C ILE A 27 11.37 -7.53 3.64
N GLY A 28 11.96 -7.56 4.84
CA GLY A 28 13.19 -8.29 5.09
C GLY A 28 13.02 -9.80 5.20
N VAL A 29 11.80 -10.30 5.40
CA VAL A 29 11.54 -11.72 5.61
C VAL A 29 10.62 -12.34 4.56
N ALA A 30 9.94 -11.55 3.75
CA ALA A 30 8.98 -12.08 2.78
C ALA A 30 8.75 -11.08 1.64
N ASP A 31 8.17 -11.59 0.55
CA ASP A 31 7.77 -10.76 -0.59
C ASP A 31 6.42 -10.16 -0.30
N CYS A 32 6.41 -8.95 0.27
CA CYS A 32 5.23 -8.31 0.82
C CYS A 32 4.79 -7.12 -0.01
N TYR A 33 3.46 -6.98 -0.13
CA TYR A 33 2.80 -5.81 -0.71
C TYR A 33 1.85 -5.25 0.33
N PHE A 34 1.55 -3.96 0.24
CA PHE A 34 0.77 -3.27 1.26
C PHE A 34 -0.34 -2.46 0.60
N SER A 35 -1.56 -2.65 1.06
CA SER A 35 -2.72 -1.97 0.51
C SER A 35 -3.24 -0.93 1.50
N PHE A 36 -3.49 0.27 1.01
CA PHE A 36 -3.96 1.40 1.82
C PHE A 36 -5.36 1.81 1.38
N GLY A 37 -6.15 2.26 2.33
CA GLY A 37 -7.52 2.67 2.07
C GLY A 37 -7.91 3.92 2.85
N HIS A 38 -9.00 3.85 3.60
CA HIS A 38 -9.59 4.99 4.29
C HIS A 38 -8.68 5.67 5.30
N ARG A 39 -7.71 4.95 5.84
CA ARG A 39 -6.77 5.53 6.80
C ARG A 39 -5.98 6.69 6.21
N LEU A 40 -5.90 6.77 4.87
CA LEU A 40 -5.20 7.88 4.21
C LEU A 40 -5.91 9.22 4.37
N PHE A 41 -7.18 9.21 4.78
CA PHE A 41 -7.94 10.44 5.06
C PHE A 41 -7.80 10.91 6.51
N ASN A 42 -7.15 10.12 7.35
CA ASN A 42 -6.92 10.48 8.74
C ASN A 42 -5.44 10.89 8.92
N SER A 43 -5.20 12.19 9.03
CA SER A 43 -3.84 12.72 9.14
C SER A 43 -3.08 12.20 10.35
N GLU A 44 -3.78 11.68 11.35
CA GLU A 44 -3.15 11.13 12.55
C GLU A 44 -2.83 9.63 12.42
N SER A 45 -3.27 8.98 11.34
CA SER A 45 -3.02 7.55 11.18
C SER A 45 -1.55 7.27 10.91
N THR A 46 -1.11 6.09 11.33
CA THR A 46 0.25 5.63 11.04
C THR A 46 0.45 5.47 9.54
N ALA A 47 -0.60 5.07 8.81
CA ALA A 47 -0.54 4.92 7.35
C ALA A 47 -0.13 6.24 6.68
N VAL A 48 -0.76 7.36 7.04
CA VAL A 48 -0.42 8.67 6.49
C VAL A 48 1.02 9.04 6.81
N LYS A 49 1.44 8.80 8.05
CA LYS A 49 2.77 9.18 8.51
C LYS A 49 3.88 8.36 7.87
N SER A 50 3.58 7.14 7.42
CA SER A 50 4.60 6.21 6.95
C SER A 50 4.56 5.93 5.46
N ILE A 51 3.49 6.30 4.74
CA ILE A 51 3.32 5.90 3.34
C ILE A 51 4.49 6.34 2.45
N ASN A 52 5.09 7.49 2.75
CA ASN A 52 6.23 7.98 1.98
C ASN A 52 7.51 7.18 2.18
N SER A 53 7.55 6.34 3.20
CA SER A 53 8.71 5.48 3.48
C SER A 53 8.64 4.16 2.73
N PHE A 54 7.51 3.86 2.10
CA PHE A 54 7.30 2.59 1.40
C PHE A 54 7.85 2.68 -0.02
N SER A 55 8.34 1.54 -0.51
CA SER A 55 8.71 1.44 -1.91
C SER A 55 7.44 1.50 -2.77
N LEU A 56 7.43 2.35 -3.78
CA LEU A 56 6.25 2.54 -4.63
C LEU A 56 5.83 1.26 -5.35
N ASP A 57 6.76 0.35 -5.61
CA ASP A 57 6.45 -0.90 -6.30
C ASP A 57 5.83 -1.96 -5.40
N ARG A 58 5.58 -1.63 -4.14
CA ARG A 58 5.00 -2.56 -3.15
C ARG A 58 3.66 -2.11 -2.59
N ILE A 59 3.09 -1.04 -3.12
CA ILE A 59 1.83 -0.52 -2.58
C ILE A 59 0.66 -0.77 -3.52
N PHE A 60 -0.52 -0.88 -2.92
CA PHE A 60 -1.81 -0.91 -3.59
C PHE A 60 -2.77 0.01 -2.87
N LEU A 61 -3.89 0.27 -3.49
CA LEU A 61 -4.96 1.06 -2.91
C LEU A 61 -6.26 0.26 -2.96
N GLU A 62 -7.09 0.42 -1.93
CA GLU A 62 -8.33 -0.33 -1.81
C GLU A 62 -9.43 0.54 -1.23
N THR A 63 -10.68 0.19 -1.54
CA THR A 63 -11.82 0.66 -0.77
C THR A 63 -12.19 -0.42 0.23
N ASP A 64 -12.60 -0.01 1.42
CA ASP A 64 -13.21 -0.92 2.37
C ASP A 64 -14.73 -0.62 2.37
N ASP A 65 -15.44 -1.01 3.42
CA ASP A 65 -16.90 -0.90 3.45
C ASP A 65 -17.41 0.51 3.74
N GLN A 66 -16.58 1.53 3.58
CA GLN A 66 -16.97 2.92 3.84
C GLN A 66 -17.63 3.51 2.59
N PRO A 67 -18.93 3.78 2.61
CA PRO A 67 -19.65 4.20 1.39
C PRO A 67 -19.40 5.65 0.99
N ASP A 68 -18.79 6.46 1.84
CA ASP A 68 -18.58 7.89 1.59
C ASP A 68 -17.35 8.19 0.73
N LYS A 69 -16.52 7.18 0.46
CA LYS A 69 -15.31 7.35 -0.35
C LYS A 69 -15.28 6.33 -1.47
N THR A 70 -14.90 6.80 -2.66
CA THR A 70 -14.71 5.93 -3.83
C THR A 70 -13.23 5.57 -3.96
N ILE A 71 -12.93 4.57 -4.79
CA ILE A 71 -11.55 4.24 -5.10
C ILE A 71 -10.82 5.44 -5.73
N ARG A 72 -11.53 6.25 -6.51
CA ARG A 72 -10.95 7.46 -7.09
C ARG A 72 -10.53 8.46 -6.01
N ASP A 73 -11.35 8.63 -4.97
CA ASP A 73 -11.01 9.51 -3.85
C ASP A 73 -9.74 9.03 -3.17
N ILE A 74 -9.60 7.72 -2.98
CA ILE A 74 -8.41 7.14 -2.35
C ILE A 74 -7.18 7.35 -3.23
N TYR A 75 -7.30 7.17 -4.55
CA TYR A 75 -6.19 7.44 -5.46
C TYR A 75 -5.75 8.90 -5.41
N GLN A 76 -6.71 9.82 -5.39
CA GLN A 76 -6.39 11.25 -5.31
C GLN A 76 -5.69 11.59 -4.01
N GLN A 77 -6.16 11.05 -2.91
CA GLN A 77 -5.54 11.28 -1.61
C GLN A 77 -4.12 10.70 -1.55
N ALA A 78 -3.93 9.48 -2.04
CA ALA A 78 -2.62 8.86 -2.08
C ALA A 78 -1.65 9.64 -2.96
N ALA A 79 -2.09 10.08 -4.13
CA ALA A 79 -1.27 10.89 -5.03
C ALA A 79 -0.80 12.17 -4.33
N GLN A 80 -1.69 12.81 -3.60
CA GLN A 80 -1.39 14.02 -2.84
C GLN A 80 -0.34 13.74 -1.76
N LEU A 81 -0.53 12.68 -0.99
CA LEU A 81 0.40 12.31 0.07
C LEU A 81 1.78 11.93 -0.46
N LEU A 82 1.81 11.29 -1.62
CA LEU A 82 3.06 10.86 -2.26
C LEU A 82 3.68 11.93 -3.15
N ASN A 83 3.01 13.08 -3.29
CA ASN A 83 3.46 14.18 -4.14
C ASN A 83 3.67 13.72 -5.58
N MET A 84 2.69 12.98 -6.11
CA MET A 84 2.70 12.43 -7.46
C MET A 84 1.49 12.92 -8.23
N LYS A 85 1.58 12.91 -9.56
CA LYS A 85 0.41 13.11 -10.40
C LYS A 85 -0.47 11.86 -10.35
N LEU A 86 -1.77 12.03 -10.45
CA LEU A 86 -2.71 10.91 -10.43
C LEU A 86 -2.39 9.88 -11.51
N THR A 87 -2.07 10.33 -12.72
CA THR A 87 -1.72 9.45 -13.83
C THR A 87 -0.45 8.65 -13.58
N GLU A 88 0.52 9.26 -12.92
CA GLU A 88 1.75 8.56 -12.54
C GLU A 88 1.47 7.46 -11.53
N LEU A 89 0.63 7.75 -10.55
CA LEU A 89 0.25 6.77 -9.54
C LEU A 89 -0.52 5.61 -10.16
N GLU A 90 -1.48 5.90 -11.04
CA GLU A 90 -2.25 4.87 -11.73
C GLU A 90 -1.33 3.93 -12.52
N THR A 91 -0.36 4.49 -13.23
CA THR A 91 0.62 3.69 -13.97
C THR A 91 1.45 2.82 -13.05
N GLN A 92 1.90 3.38 -11.95
CA GLN A 92 2.70 2.63 -10.98
C GLN A 92 1.92 1.47 -10.37
N LEU A 93 0.66 1.70 -10.01
CA LEU A 93 -0.15 0.64 -9.41
C LEU A 93 -0.50 -0.46 -10.40
N THR A 94 -0.65 -0.12 -11.68
CA THR A 94 -0.83 -1.13 -12.73
C THR A 94 0.39 -2.03 -12.82
N ARG A 95 1.58 -1.46 -12.77
CA ARG A 95 2.83 -2.23 -12.77
C ARG A 95 2.93 -3.12 -11.53
N ASN A 96 2.51 -2.59 -10.38
CA ASN A 96 2.53 -3.35 -9.14
C ASN A 96 1.61 -4.57 -9.23
N PHE A 97 0.43 -4.39 -9.80
CA PHE A 97 -0.51 -5.49 -9.99
C PHE A 97 0.07 -6.57 -10.89
N GLU A 98 0.69 -6.17 -11.99
CA GLU A 98 1.34 -7.10 -12.91
C GLU A 98 2.45 -7.90 -12.20
N GLY A 99 3.28 -7.21 -11.41
CA GLY A 99 4.33 -7.87 -10.64
C GLY A 99 3.80 -8.80 -9.56
N PHE A 100 2.69 -8.44 -8.94
CA PHE A 100 2.08 -9.27 -7.90
C PHE A 100 1.48 -10.55 -8.47
N CYS A 101 0.94 -10.49 -9.67
CA CYS A 101 0.24 -11.63 -10.30
C CYS A 101 1.17 -12.62 -10.99
N ILE A 102 2.45 -12.32 -11.13
CA ILE A 102 3.41 -13.22 -11.80
C ILE A 102 3.79 -14.43 -10.94
#